data_860529617a49a30bccff2a99e6923821
#
_entry.id   860529617a49a30bccff2a99e6923821
#
_cell.length_a   1.000
_cell.length_b   1.000
_cell.length_c   1.000
_cell.angle_alpha   90.00
_cell.angle_beta   90.00
_cell.angle_gamma   90.00
#
_symmetry.space_group_name_H-M   'P 1'
#
loop_
_entity.id
_entity.type
_entity.pdbx_description
1 polymer ?
#
loop_
_entity_poly.entity_id
_entity_poly.type
_entity_poly.pdbx_seq_one_letter_code
_entity_poly.pdbx_strand_id
1 'polypeptide(L)'
;MERDVKILVVDVGGSHVKCVATDHQRPVEFESGPKLTPDRMVRNVLKITKGWRFDAVSIGYPGAVRRGKIVREPRNLGSGWVGFNLQEALGRPVKTINDAAMQALGGYEGGKMLFLGWERDWGRR
;
A
#
# COMPACT_ATOMS: atom_id res chain seq x y z
N MET A 1 7.55 -9.20 25.30
CA MET A 1 7.69 -7.82 24.89
C MET A 1 7.12 -7.60 23.50
N GLU A 2 6.26 -6.62 23.38
CA GLU A 2 5.66 -6.32 22.12
C GLU A 2 6.61 -5.63 21.20
N ARG A 3 6.52 -5.99 19.96
CA ARG A 3 7.31 -5.37 18.93
C ARG A 3 6.47 -4.31 18.22
N ASP A 4 7.00 -3.11 18.16
CA ASP A 4 6.35 -2.02 17.45
C ASP A 4 6.55 -2.20 15.94
N VAL A 5 5.53 -2.72 15.29
CA VAL A 5 5.54 -2.86 13.84
C VAL A 5 5.18 -1.53 13.21
N LYS A 6 6.05 -1.05 12.36
CA LYS A 6 5.82 0.20 11.62
C LYS A 6 5.33 -0.14 10.22
N ILE A 7 4.21 0.45 9.87
CA ILE A 7 3.51 0.11 8.63
C ILE A 7 3.49 1.33 7.71
N LEU A 8 3.83 1.09 6.46
CA LEU A 8 3.62 2.05 5.38
C LEU A 8 2.27 1.73 4.73
N VAL A 9 1.42 2.72 4.58
CA VAL A 9 0.15 2.58 3.88
C VAL A 9 0.26 3.34 2.55
N VAL A 10 0.03 2.62 1.47
CA VAL A 10 0.07 3.18 0.12
C VAL A 10 -1.33 3.07 -0.48
N ASP A 11 -1.96 4.20 -0.73
CA ASP A 11 -3.27 4.24 -1.36
C ASP A 11 -3.10 4.60 -2.83
N VAL A 12 -3.30 3.64 -3.71
CA VAL A 12 -3.15 3.83 -5.15
C VAL A 12 -4.48 4.29 -5.71
N GLY A 13 -4.60 5.58 -6.00
CA GLY A 13 -5.79 6.15 -6.60
C GLY A 13 -5.61 6.41 -8.08
N GLY A 14 -6.71 6.76 -8.74
CA GLY A 14 -6.68 7.09 -10.17
C GLY A 14 -5.95 8.38 -10.49
N SER A 15 -5.90 9.32 -9.56
CA SER A 15 -5.23 10.61 -9.75
C SER A 15 -3.91 10.71 -9.02
N HIS A 16 -3.85 10.16 -7.82
CA HIS A 16 -2.68 10.26 -6.95
C HIS A 16 -2.44 8.97 -6.19
N VAL A 17 -1.19 8.73 -5.87
CA VAL A 17 -0.78 7.71 -4.91
C VAL A 17 -0.40 8.43 -3.64
N LYS A 18 -1.01 8.06 -2.53
CA LYS A 18 -0.78 8.69 -1.22
C LYS A 18 -0.11 7.71 -0.27
N CYS A 19 0.84 8.21 0.49
CA CYS A 19 1.58 7.39 1.45
C CYS A 19 1.54 8.02 2.84
N VAL A 20 1.24 7.20 3.84
CA VAL A 20 1.42 7.54 5.26
C VAL A 20 2.14 6.37 5.92
N ALA A 21 2.67 6.59 7.09
CA ALA A 21 3.30 5.51 7.85
C ALA A 21 3.07 5.73 9.34
N THR A 22 3.38 4.73 10.13
CA THR A 22 3.21 4.80 11.59
C THR A 22 3.81 6.08 12.17
N ASP A 23 5.02 6.43 11.76
CA ASP A 23 5.71 7.62 12.25
C ASP A 23 5.57 8.83 11.33
N HIS A 24 4.78 8.73 10.27
CA HIS A 24 4.60 9.80 9.29
C HIS A 24 3.14 9.87 8.90
N GLN A 25 2.34 10.48 9.78
CA GLN A 25 0.89 10.53 9.62
C GLN A 25 0.43 11.59 8.61
N ARG A 26 1.31 12.53 8.27
CA ARG A 26 1.00 13.53 7.25
C ARG A 26 1.25 12.91 5.88
N PRO A 27 0.23 12.80 5.03
CA PRO A 27 0.38 12.15 3.73
C PRO A 27 1.37 12.87 2.82
N VAL A 28 2.15 12.08 2.08
CA VAL A 28 2.89 12.55 0.93
C VAL A 28 2.29 11.86 -0.29
N GLU A 29 2.35 12.50 -1.45
CA GLU A 29 1.71 11.95 -2.62
C GLU A 29 2.45 12.26 -3.90
N PHE A 30 2.17 11.48 -4.94
CA PHE A 30 2.63 11.75 -6.29
C PHE A 30 1.50 11.44 -7.27
N GLU A 31 1.60 11.97 -8.47
CA GLU A 31 0.58 11.74 -9.50
C GLU A 31 0.60 10.30 -9.98
N SER A 32 -0.58 9.73 -10.17
CA SER A 32 -0.76 8.45 -10.81
C SER A 32 -1.19 8.68 -12.26
N GLY A 33 -1.99 7.81 -12.82
CA GLY A 33 -2.53 8.00 -14.15
C GLY A 33 -2.18 6.85 -15.08
N PRO A 34 -2.52 6.98 -16.38
CA PRO A 34 -2.47 5.85 -17.31
C PRO A 34 -1.06 5.31 -17.61
N LYS A 35 -0.04 6.02 -17.20
CA LYS A 35 1.34 5.53 -17.38
C LYS A 35 1.94 4.91 -16.13
N LEU A 36 1.17 4.85 -15.04
CA LEU A 36 1.70 4.31 -13.79
C LEU A 36 1.64 2.79 -13.80
N THR A 37 2.79 2.18 -14.06
CA THR A 37 2.98 0.75 -13.95
C THR A 37 3.35 0.41 -12.51
N PRO A 38 3.23 -0.86 -12.07
CA PRO A 38 3.62 -1.22 -10.71
C PRO A 38 5.09 -0.93 -10.41
N ASP A 39 5.97 -1.13 -11.39
CA ASP A 39 7.38 -0.81 -11.25
C ASP A 39 7.60 0.68 -10.97
N ARG A 40 6.93 1.54 -11.72
CA ARG A 40 7.02 2.99 -11.51
C ARG A 40 6.43 3.39 -10.15
N MET A 41 5.32 2.76 -9.78
CA MET A 41 4.69 3.02 -8.49
C MET A 41 5.66 2.70 -7.36
N VAL A 42 6.29 1.54 -7.40
CA VAL A 42 7.25 1.13 -6.38
C VAL A 42 8.43 2.11 -6.32
N ARG A 43 8.99 2.46 -7.46
CA ARG A 43 10.12 3.41 -7.49
C ARG A 43 9.74 4.76 -6.89
N ASN A 44 8.57 5.25 -7.25
CA ASN A 44 8.12 6.55 -6.75
C ASN A 44 7.80 6.49 -5.25
N VAL A 45 7.19 5.41 -4.78
CA VAL A 45 6.95 5.21 -3.34
C VAL A 45 8.27 5.24 -2.57
N LEU A 46 9.25 4.47 -3.02
CA LEU A 46 10.54 4.42 -2.35
C LEU A 46 11.24 5.77 -2.36
N LYS A 47 11.05 6.55 -3.42
CA LYS A 47 11.64 7.87 -3.54
C LYS A 47 11.02 8.86 -2.55
N ILE A 48 9.69 8.94 -2.50
CA ILE A 48 9.04 9.94 -1.64
C ILE A 48 9.03 9.55 -0.17
N THR A 49 9.26 8.28 0.13
CA THR A 49 9.36 7.80 1.52
C THR A 49 10.80 7.57 1.96
N LYS A 50 11.75 8.14 1.23
CA LYS A 50 13.16 7.98 1.56
C LYS A 50 13.43 8.47 2.98
N GLY A 51 14.12 7.65 3.76
CA GLY A 51 14.40 7.97 5.16
C GLY A 51 13.29 7.54 6.13
N TRP A 52 12.14 7.13 5.62
CA TRP A 52 11.08 6.60 6.47
C TRP A 52 11.41 5.19 6.89
N ARG A 53 11.02 4.87 8.11
CA ARG A 53 11.20 3.51 8.64
C ARG A 53 9.88 2.78 8.64
N PHE A 54 9.84 1.62 8.01
CA PHE A 54 8.66 0.75 8.02
C PHE A 54 9.08 -0.71 7.84
N ASP A 55 8.31 -1.59 8.47
CA ASP A 55 8.59 -3.02 8.50
C ASP A 55 7.71 -3.80 7.54
N ALA A 56 6.56 -3.23 7.20
CA ALA A 56 5.57 -3.87 6.34
C ALA A 56 4.79 -2.81 5.59
N VAL A 57 4.09 -3.22 4.54
CA VAL A 57 3.36 -2.31 3.65
C VAL A 57 1.93 -2.80 3.44
N SER A 58 0.98 -1.88 3.58
CA SER A 58 -0.41 -2.12 3.18
C SER A 58 -0.68 -1.31 1.94
N ILE A 59 -1.15 -1.95 0.89
CA ILE A 59 -1.45 -1.28 -0.37
C ILE A 59 -2.94 -1.35 -0.66
N GLY A 60 -3.55 -0.18 -0.90
CA GLY A 60 -4.90 -0.09 -1.40
C GLY A 60 -4.86 0.01 -2.91
N TYR A 61 -5.42 -0.97 -3.60
CA TYR A 61 -5.37 -1.08 -5.04
C TYR A 61 -6.75 -0.73 -5.65
N PRO A 62 -6.80 0.04 -6.75
CA PRO A 62 -8.07 0.46 -7.35
C PRO A 62 -8.64 -0.59 -8.29
N GLY A 63 -8.78 -1.81 -7.84
CA GLY A 63 -9.29 -2.90 -8.66
C GLY A 63 -9.52 -4.14 -7.83
N ALA A 64 -9.81 -5.23 -8.52
CA ALA A 64 -10.13 -6.50 -7.86
C ALA A 64 -8.89 -7.13 -7.23
N VAL A 65 -9.03 -7.48 -5.96
CA VAL A 65 -7.99 -8.16 -5.18
C VAL A 65 -8.63 -9.38 -4.56
N ARG A 66 -7.98 -10.52 -4.67
CA ARG A 66 -8.45 -11.77 -4.08
C ARG A 66 -7.30 -12.42 -3.33
N ARG A 67 -7.52 -12.66 -2.03
CA ARG A 67 -6.51 -13.30 -1.17
C ARG A 67 -5.17 -12.58 -1.24
N GLY A 68 -5.22 -11.25 -1.22
CA GLY A 68 -4.02 -10.43 -1.23
C GLY A 68 -3.34 -10.30 -2.57
N LYS A 69 -3.94 -10.83 -3.63
CA LYS A 69 -3.37 -10.77 -4.99
C LYS A 69 -4.25 -9.97 -5.92
N ILE A 70 -3.62 -9.16 -6.73
CA ILE A 70 -4.30 -8.39 -7.78
C ILE A 70 -4.72 -9.37 -8.87
N VAL A 71 -6.02 -9.42 -9.15
CA VAL A 71 -6.56 -10.39 -10.13
C VAL A 71 -7.03 -9.73 -11.42
N ARG A 72 -6.99 -8.41 -11.49
CA ARG A 72 -7.42 -7.69 -12.68
C ARG A 72 -6.61 -6.42 -12.84
N GLU A 73 -6.25 -6.09 -14.08
CA GLU A 73 -5.54 -4.85 -14.36
C GLU A 73 -6.42 -3.64 -14.05
N PRO A 74 -5.84 -2.51 -13.65
CA PRO A 74 -6.61 -1.32 -13.31
C PRO A 74 -7.06 -0.61 -14.58
N ARG A 75 -8.16 0.14 -14.49
CA ARG A 75 -8.70 0.84 -15.65
C ARG A 75 -7.94 2.11 -16.02
N ASN A 76 -7.50 2.85 -15.00
CA ASN A 76 -6.95 4.18 -15.20
C ASN A 76 -5.46 4.28 -14.91
N LEU A 77 -4.78 3.16 -14.87
CA LEU A 77 -3.34 3.09 -14.61
C LEU A 77 -2.66 2.32 -15.73
N GLY A 78 -1.35 2.30 -15.72
CA GLY A 78 -0.60 1.45 -16.63
C GLY A 78 -0.83 -0.01 -16.32
N SER A 79 -0.41 -0.89 -17.21
CA SER A 79 -0.60 -2.33 -17.06
C SER A 79 0.57 -3.00 -16.34
N GLY A 80 0.45 -4.32 -16.14
CA GLY A 80 1.51 -5.12 -15.53
C GLY A 80 1.29 -5.43 -14.05
N TRP A 81 0.13 -5.08 -13.52
CA TRP A 81 -0.15 -5.25 -12.09
C TRP A 81 -0.47 -6.70 -11.69
N VAL A 82 -1.16 -7.43 -12.57
CA VAL A 82 -1.46 -8.83 -12.29
C VAL A 82 -0.18 -9.64 -12.36
N GLY A 83 0.11 -10.36 -11.29
CA GLY A 83 1.32 -11.19 -11.22
C GLY A 83 2.59 -10.44 -10.80
N PHE A 84 2.54 -9.12 -10.64
CA PHE A 84 3.70 -8.37 -10.18
C PHE A 84 3.95 -8.67 -8.69
N ASN A 85 5.17 -8.99 -8.33
CA ASN A 85 5.52 -9.31 -6.96
C ASN A 85 5.88 -8.04 -6.18
N LEU A 86 4.86 -7.43 -5.57
CA LEU A 86 5.04 -6.20 -4.80
C LEU A 86 5.93 -6.41 -3.57
N GLN A 87 5.81 -7.58 -2.95
CA GLN A 87 6.60 -7.90 -1.77
C GLN A 87 8.09 -7.96 -2.10
N GLU A 88 8.42 -8.59 -3.19
CA GLU A 88 9.81 -8.64 -3.65
C GLU A 88 10.32 -7.26 -4.04
N ALA A 89 9.51 -6.50 -4.77
CA ALA A 89 9.91 -5.18 -5.24
C ALA A 89 10.12 -4.19 -4.09
N LEU A 90 9.28 -4.26 -3.06
CA LEU A 90 9.41 -3.38 -1.90
C LEU A 90 10.35 -3.92 -0.83
N GLY A 91 10.71 -5.20 -0.92
CA GLY A 91 11.63 -5.82 0.02
C GLY A 91 11.09 -6.01 1.42
N ARG A 92 9.75 -6.02 1.57
CA ARG A 92 9.08 -6.17 2.86
C ARG A 92 7.77 -6.91 2.67
N PRO A 93 7.21 -7.49 3.75
CA PRO A 93 5.88 -8.09 3.66
C PRO A 93 4.85 -7.06 3.19
N VAL A 94 4.02 -7.45 2.26
CA VAL A 94 3.00 -6.57 1.66
C VAL A 94 1.64 -7.23 1.76
N LYS A 95 0.65 -6.46 2.21
CA LYS A 95 -0.76 -6.83 2.11
C LYS A 95 -1.41 -5.89 1.11
N THR A 96 -2.12 -6.47 0.17
CA THR A 96 -2.86 -5.70 -0.83
C THR A 96 -4.35 -5.93 -0.63
N ILE A 97 -5.10 -4.84 -0.56
CA ILE A 97 -6.55 -4.89 -0.47
C ILE A 97 -7.12 -3.92 -1.50
N ASN A 98 -8.38 -4.11 -1.84
CA ASN A 98 -9.08 -3.19 -2.71
C ASN A 98 -9.20 -1.82 -2.01
N ASP A 99 -9.05 -0.72 -2.73
CA ASP A 99 -9.07 0.61 -2.15
C ASP A 99 -10.41 0.95 -1.48
N ALA A 100 -11.51 0.45 -2.02
CA ALA A 100 -12.82 0.63 -1.39
C ALA A 100 -12.87 -0.07 -0.03
N ALA A 101 -12.28 -1.26 0.06
CA ALA A 101 -12.18 -1.98 1.33
C ALA A 101 -11.28 -1.23 2.32
N MET A 102 -10.21 -0.64 1.82
CA MET A 102 -9.32 0.18 2.64
C MET A 102 -10.08 1.38 3.22
N GLN A 103 -10.89 2.04 2.41
CA GLN A 103 -11.69 3.17 2.86
C GLN A 103 -12.76 2.76 3.87
N ALA A 104 -13.35 1.59 3.67
CA ALA A 104 -14.34 1.05 4.62
C ALA A 104 -13.71 0.79 5.99
N LEU A 105 -12.40 0.55 6.02
CA LEU A 105 -11.65 0.38 7.27
C LEU A 105 -11.13 1.73 7.81
N GLY A 106 -11.57 2.84 7.20
CA GLY A 106 -11.21 4.17 7.65
C GLY A 106 -10.21 4.90 6.77
N GLY A 107 -9.70 4.25 5.74
CA GLY A 107 -8.77 4.87 4.81
C GLY A 107 -7.60 5.54 5.49
N TYR A 108 -7.24 6.71 5.01
CA TYR A 108 -6.15 7.50 5.59
C TYR A 108 -6.49 8.03 6.97
N GLU A 109 -7.72 8.50 7.14
CA GLU A 109 -8.17 9.01 8.43
C GLU A 109 -8.20 7.91 9.47
N GLY A 110 -8.50 6.69 9.03
CA GLY A 110 -8.55 5.50 9.87
C GLY A 110 -7.31 4.63 9.75
N GLY A 111 -6.19 5.18 9.29
CA GLY A 111 -4.96 4.41 9.11
C GLY A 111 -4.57 3.59 10.32
N LYS A 112 -4.93 4.07 11.49
CA LYS A 112 -4.72 3.37 12.75
C LYS A 112 -5.38 1.99 12.76
N MET A 113 -6.55 1.87 12.14
CA MET A 113 -7.25 0.58 12.06
C MET A 113 -6.49 -0.41 11.20
N LEU A 114 -5.90 0.06 10.10
CA LEU A 114 -5.08 -0.79 9.25
C LEU A 114 -3.82 -1.25 9.98
N PHE A 115 -3.20 -0.35 10.73
CA PHE A 115 -2.03 -0.69 11.53
C PHE A 115 -2.36 -1.76 12.56
N LEU A 116 -3.49 -1.62 13.24
CA LEU A 116 -3.94 -2.60 14.22
C LEU A 116 -4.24 -3.95 13.56
N GLY A 117 -4.82 -3.92 12.36
CA GLY A 117 -5.07 -5.13 11.59
C GLY A 117 -3.78 -5.87 11.26
N TRP A 118 -2.74 -5.15 10.86
CA TRP A 118 -1.44 -5.71 10.61
C TRP A 118 -0.86 -6.35 11.87
N GLU A 119 -0.90 -5.64 12.98
CA GLU A 119 -0.37 -6.12 14.25
C GLU A 119 -1.02 -7.42 14.68
N ARG A 120 -2.35 -7.50 14.55
CA ARG A 120 -3.08 -8.71 14.91
C ARG A 120 -2.71 -9.90 14.04
N ASP A 121 -2.65 -9.68 12.73
CA ASP A 121 -2.28 -10.73 11.80
C ASP A 121 -0.84 -11.18 12.01
N TRP A 122 0.02 -10.21 12.25
CA TRP A 122 1.42 -10.46 12.47
C TRP A 122 1.66 -11.28 13.74
N GLY A 123 0.91 -10.95 14.80
CA GLY A 123 1.04 -11.64 16.08
C GLY A 123 0.52 -13.05 16.07
N ARG A 124 -0.27 -13.42 15.09
CA ARG A 124 -0.81 -14.77 14.97
C ARG A 124 0.16 -15.75 14.31
N ARG A 125 1.24 -15.25 13.83
CA ARG A 125 2.26 -16.10 13.21
C ARG A 125 3.25 -16.63 14.27
#